data_c0032ee62e13a958c0f9d7217c8cc72c
#
_entry.id   c0032ee62e13a958c0f9d7217c8cc72c
#
_cell.length_a   1.000
_cell.length_b   1.000
_cell.length_c   1.000
_cell.angle_alpha   90.00
_cell.angle_beta   90.00
_cell.angle_gamma   90.00
#
_symmetry.space_group_name_H-M   'P 1'
#
loop_
_entity.id
_entity.type
_entity.pdbx_description
1 polymer ?
#
loop_
_entity_poly.entity_id
_entity_poly.type
_entity_poly.pdbx_seq_one_letter_code
_entity_poly.pdbx_strand_id
1 'polypeptide(L)'
;MAAPTRTPRGIWIAAGLRALAAGGPDAVRIEPLAQALGVTRGGFYWHFENRRAFLDELLDTWERRSTDEVLARVEREGGDPRDKVRRAGMLTFSRELLPIDLAVRDWSRRDRSVARRLRRVDNRRMAYLRTLIGALHPEADDVEARSLLAFSLAIGDHFIAAEHDGRSRAEVLELAMRRLLS
;
A
#
# COMPACT_ATOMS: atom_id res chain seq x y z
N MET A 1 -35.67 15.97 19.30
CA MET A 1 -34.36 15.32 19.55
C MET A 1 -33.92 14.65 18.26
N ALA A 2 -32.81 15.09 17.65
CA ALA A 2 -32.26 14.43 16.45
C ALA A 2 -31.79 13.02 16.85
N ALA A 3 -32.14 12.01 16.05
CA ALA A 3 -31.62 10.66 16.24
C ALA A 3 -30.09 10.71 16.20
N PRO A 4 -29.38 9.97 17.06
CA PRO A 4 -27.92 9.96 17.02
C PRO A 4 -27.46 9.52 15.64
N THR A 5 -26.80 10.42 14.92
CA THR A 5 -26.27 10.14 13.57
C THR A 5 -25.22 9.04 13.71
N ARG A 6 -25.53 7.86 13.17
CA ARG A 6 -24.65 6.69 13.23
C ARG A 6 -23.34 7.00 12.48
N THR A 7 -22.21 6.80 13.15
CA THR A 7 -20.89 6.96 12.51
C THR A 7 -20.76 6.04 11.29
N PRO A 8 -20.50 6.57 10.08
CA PRO A 8 -20.40 5.77 8.87
C PRO A 8 -19.29 4.72 8.96
N ARG A 9 -19.52 3.54 8.36
CA ARG A 9 -18.57 2.43 8.30
C ARG A 9 -17.18 2.85 7.82
N GLY A 10 -17.12 3.70 6.79
CA GLY A 10 -15.86 4.21 6.23
C GLY A 10 -15.01 5.02 7.20
N ILE A 11 -15.61 5.70 8.19
CA ILE A 11 -14.89 6.45 9.23
C ILE A 11 -14.15 5.48 10.16
N TRP A 12 -14.79 4.37 10.52
CA TRP A 12 -14.13 3.30 11.29
C TRP A 12 -12.95 2.70 10.52
N ILE A 13 -13.13 2.40 9.22
CA ILE A 13 -12.08 1.86 8.36
C ILE A 13 -10.91 2.85 8.28
N ALA A 14 -11.17 4.13 8.04
CA ALA A 14 -10.12 5.14 8.00
C ALA A 14 -9.36 5.27 9.33
N ALA A 15 -10.07 5.23 10.47
CA ALA A 15 -9.44 5.25 11.79
C ALA A 15 -8.63 3.97 12.04
N GLY A 16 -9.15 2.81 11.65
CA GLY A 16 -8.46 1.52 11.75
C GLY A 16 -7.17 1.46 10.91
N LEU A 17 -7.20 1.97 9.67
CA LEU A 17 -6.01 2.04 8.81
C LEU A 17 -4.94 2.98 9.39
N ARG A 18 -5.32 4.11 10.00
CA ARG A 18 -4.37 4.97 10.71
C ARG A 18 -3.76 4.27 11.92
N ALA A 19 -4.56 3.55 12.71
CA ALA A 19 -4.05 2.78 13.85
C ALA A 19 -3.12 1.65 13.39
N LEU A 20 -3.47 0.94 12.31
CA LEU A 20 -2.62 -0.09 11.70
C LEU A 20 -1.28 0.48 11.25
N ALA A 21 -1.29 1.63 10.58
CA ALA A 21 -0.09 2.33 10.12
C ALA A 21 0.82 2.77 11.28
N ALA A 22 0.22 3.18 12.41
CA ALA A 22 0.96 3.71 13.56
C ALA A 22 1.60 2.63 14.44
N GLY A 23 0.99 1.44 14.55
CA GLY A 23 1.46 0.43 15.52
C GLY A 23 1.06 -1.00 15.18
N GLY A 24 0.83 -1.28 13.89
CA GLY A 24 0.47 -2.63 13.44
C GLY A 24 -0.92 -3.09 13.93
N PRO A 25 -1.21 -4.41 13.78
CA PRO A 25 -2.52 -4.94 14.14
C PRO A 25 -2.85 -4.77 15.63
N ASP A 26 -1.86 -4.73 16.52
CA ASP A 26 -2.06 -4.61 17.97
C ASP A 26 -2.53 -3.22 18.39
N ALA A 27 -2.28 -2.19 17.59
CA ALA A 27 -2.81 -0.85 17.79
C ALA A 27 -4.29 -0.71 17.37
N VAL A 28 -4.81 -1.64 16.58
CA VAL A 28 -6.21 -1.64 16.14
C VAL A 28 -7.10 -2.23 17.24
N ARG A 29 -7.46 -1.39 18.24
CA ARG A 29 -8.29 -1.76 19.38
C ARG A 29 -9.60 -0.98 19.37
N ILE A 30 -10.72 -1.65 19.65
CA ILE A 30 -12.07 -1.09 19.48
C ILE A 30 -12.31 0.10 20.41
N GLU A 31 -11.95 -0.01 21.70
CA GLU A 31 -12.16 1.07 22.66
C GLU A 31 -11.38 2.34 22.30
N PRO A 32 -10.05 2.31 22.06
CA PRO A 32 -9.32 3.50 21.65
C PRO A 32 -9.85 4.13 20.34
N LEU A 33 -10.30 3.30 19.39
CA LEU A 33 -10.89 3.79 18.15
C LEU A 33 -12.23 4.49 18.40
N ALA A 34 -13.11 3.90 19.21
CA ALA A 34 -14.40 4.50 19.60
C ALA A 34 -14.18 5.83 20.31
N GLN A 35 -13.24 5.88 21.26
CA GLN A 35 -12.89 7.10 21.97
C GLN A 35 -12.36 8.19 21.02
N ALA A 36 -11.45 7.84 20.11
CA ALA A 36 -10.89 8.78 19.13
C ALA A 36 -11.94 9.30 18.15
N LEU A 37 -13.01 8.54 17.90
CA LEU A 37 -14.13 8.93 17.04
C LEU A 37 -15.25 9.66 17.82
N GLY A 38 -15.15 9.77 19.14
CA GLY A 38 -16.20 10.39 19.99
C GLY A 38 -17.49 9.60 20.02
N VAL A 39 -17.43 8.26 19.89
CA VAL A 39 -18.58 7.37 19.81
C VAL A 39 -18.51 6.23 20.82
N THR A 40 -19.62 5.52 21.02
CA THR A 40 -19.66 4.36 21.90
C THR A 40 -19.09 3.10 21.20
N ARG A 41 -18.52 2.18 21.98
CA ARG A 41 -18.13 0.85 21.52
C ARG A 41 -19.26 0.08 20.82
N GLY A 42 -20.51 0.27 21.25
CA GLY A 42 -21.69 -0.33 20.60
C GLY A 42 -21.83 0.08 19.13
N GLY A 43 -21.42 1.30 18.76
CA GLY A 43 -21.43 1.78 17.38
C GLY A 43 -20.56 0.96 16.44
N PHE A 44 -19.47 0.34 16.93
CA PHE A 44 -18.60 -0.55 16.16
C PHE A 44 -19.35 -1.83 15.74
N TYR A 45 -20.04 -2.48 16.67
CA TYR A 45 -20.69 -3.77 16.43
C TYR A 45 -21.92 -3.71 15.52
N TRP A 46 -22.37 -2.52 15.16
CA TRP A 46 -23.34 -2.33 14.07
C TRP A 46 -22.74 -2.56 12.68
N HIS A 47 -21.41 -2.40 12.54
CA HIS A 47 -20.71 -2.46 11.26
C HIS A 47 -19.84 -3.70 11.12
N PHE A 48 -19.29 -4.21 12.23
CA PHE A 48 -18.32 -5.29 12.25
C PHE A 48 -18.68 -6.28 13.36
N GLU A 49 -18.67 -7.56 13.02
CA GLU A 49 -18.99 -8.64 13.94
C GLU A 49 -18.02 -8.68 15.14
N ASN A 50 -16.73 -8.55 14.84
CA ASN A 50 -15.67 -8.60 15.84
C ASN A 50 -14.40 -7.91 15.31
N ARG A 51 -13.37 -7.80 16.17
CA ARG A 51 -12.08 -7.21 15.80
C ARG A 51 -11.42 -7.95 14.63
N ARG A 52 -11.54 -9.28 14.54
CA ARG A 52 -10.94 -10.07 13.47
C ARG A 52 -11.57 -9.70 12.12
N ALA A 53 -12.87 -9.68 12.03
CA ALA A 53 -13.59 -9.26 10.81
C ALA A 53 -13.22 -7.82 10.42
N PHE A 54 -13.00 -6.94 11.40
CA PHE A 54 -12.54 -5.58 11.13
C PHE A 54 -11.13 -5.53 10.56
N LEU A 55 -10.19 -6.31 11.11
CA LEU A 55 -8.82 -6.41 10.57
C LEU A 55 -8.82 -6.96 9.14
N ASP A 56 -9.64 -7.97 8.85
CA ASP A 56 -9.79 -8.51 7.50
C ASP A 56 -10.30 -7.44 6.52
N GLU A 57 -11.26 -6.61 6.92
CA GLU A 57 -11.76 -5.47 6.15
C GLU A 57 -10.71 -4.37 5.93
N LEU A 58 -9.84 -4.12 6.91
CA LEU A 58 -8.72 -3.19 6.73
C LEU A 58 -7.75 -3.72 5.68
N LEU A 59 -7.47 -5.02 5.69
CA LEU A 59 -6.63 -5.67 4.67
C LEU A 59 -7.28 -5.63 3.29
N ASP A 60 -8.59 -5.86 3.18
CA ASP A 60 -9.33 -5.75 1.91
C ASP A 60 -9.27 -4.31 1.37
N THR A 61 -9.42 -3.33 2.26
CA THR A 61 -9.33 -1.92 1.89
C THR A 61 -7.92 -1.54 1.45
N TRP A 62 -6.89 -2.00 2.16
CA TRP A 62 -5.51 -1.78 1.77
C TRP A 62 -5.20 -2.41 0.39
N GLU A 63 -5.57 -3.67 0.17
CA GLU A 63 -5.36 -4.37 -1.09
C GLU A 63 -6.00 -3.61 -2.26
N ARG A 64 -7.27 -3.25 -2.13
CA ARG A 64 -8.02 -2.49 -3.14
C ARG A 64 -7.39 -1.13 -3.41
N ARG A 65 -7.11 -0.32 -2.37
CA ARG A 65 -6.60 1.04 -2.52
C ARG A 65 -5.17 1.09 -3.03
N SER A 66 -4.31 0.18 -2.56
CA SER A 66 -2.87 0.18 -2.88
C SER A 66 -2.52 -0.63 -4.15
N THR A 67 -3.48 -1.31 -4.74
CA THR A 67 -3.27 -2.13 -5.93
C THR A 67 -4.35 -1.84 -6.97
N ASP A 68 -5.60 -2.23 -6.76
CA ASP A 68 -6.64 -2.12 -7.78
C ASP A 68 -6.89 -0.68 -8.22
N GLU A 69 -7.09 0.23 -7.27
CA GLU A 69 -7.33 1.65 -7.55
C GLU A 69 -6.09 2.33 -8.13
N VAL A 70 -4.89 1.96 -7.68
CA VAL A 70 -3.63 2.48 -8.22
C VAL A 70 -3.48 2.06 -9.69
N LEU A 71 -3.57 0.76 -9.98
CA LEU A 71 -3.39 0.26 -11.35
C LEU A 71 -4.46 0.84 -12.29
N ALA A 72 -5.72 0.86 -11.86
CA ALA A 72 -6.80 1.46 -12.65
C ALA A 72 -6.57 2.96 -12.90
N ARG A 73 -6.02 3.68 -11.91
CA ARG A 73 -5.69 5.10 -12.06
C ARG A 73 -4.56 5.30 -13.05
N VAL A 74 -3.49 4.52 -12.96
CA VAL A 74 -2.35 4.61 -13.88
C VAL A 74 -2.79 4.37 -15.31
N GLU A 75 -3.64 3.36 -15.56
CA GLU A 75 -4.15 3.07 -16.90
C GLU A 75 -5.08 4.18 -17.41
N ARG A 76 -5.94 4.71 -16.59
CA ARG A 76 -6.85 5.81 -16.97
C ARG A 76 -6.11 7.10 -17.30
N GLU A 77 -5.04 7.43 -16.57
CA GLU A 77 -4.20 8.60 -16.81
C GLU A 77 -3.32 8.43 -18.07
N GLY A 78 -3.07 7.20 -18.50
CA GLY A 78 -2.31 6.90 -19.70
C GLY A 78 -0.83 7.27 -19.62
N GLY A 79 -0.21 7.53 -20.77
CA GLY A 79 1.21 7.82 -20.90
C GLY A 79 2.02 6.63 -21.41
N ASP A 80 3.31 6.83 -21.63
CA ASP A 80 4.20 5.75 -22.05
C ASP A 80 4.49 4.76 -20.90
N PRO A 81 5.02 3.57 -21.19
CA PRO A 81 5.29 2.57 -20.16
C PRO A 81 6.23 3.06 -19.06
N ARG A 82 7.23 3.90 -19.35
CA ARG A 82 8.15 4.46 -18.33
C ARG A 82 7.42 5.35 -17.35
N ASP A 83 6.55 6.22 -17.85
CA ASP A 83 5.73 7.11 -17.02
C ASP A 83 4.75 6.31 -16.15
N LYS A 84 4.16 5.25 -16.70
CA LYS A 84 3.27 4.35 -15.96
C LYS A 84 4.02 3.62 -14.82
N VAL A 85 5.25 3.12 -15.05
CA VAL A 85 6.07 2.47 -14.00
C VAL A 85 6.35 3.46 -12.86
N ARG A 86 6.80 4.69 -13.17
CA ARG A 86 7.05 5.74 -12.17
C ARG A 86 5.80 6.08 -11.38
N ARG A 87 4.70 6.31 -12.07
CA ARG A 87 3.42 6.67 -11.44
C ARG A 87 2.89 5.56 -10.56
N ALA A 88 2.97 4.30 -11.00
CA ALA A 88 2.59 3.15 -10.18
C ALA A 88 3.37 3.10 -8.86
N GLY A 89 4.69 3.30 -8.90
CA GLY A 89 5.53 3.38 -7.71
C GLY A 89 5.12 4.53 -6.79
N MET A 90 5.00 5.74 -7.33
CA MET A 90 4.62 6.93 -6.55
C MET A 90 3.24 6.82 -5.88
N LEU A 91 2.26 6.24 -6.56
CA LEU A 91 0.91 6.07 -6.02
C LEU A 91 0.84 4.95 -4.98
N THR A 92 1.46 3.79 -5.27
CA THR A 92 1.48 2.63 -4.35
C THR A 92 2.16 2.97 -3.03
N PHE A 93 3.28 3.70 -3.08
CA PHE A 93 4.08 4.09 -1.92
C PHE A 93 3.92 5.58 -1.57
N SER A 94 2.72 6.13 -1.81
CA SER A 94 2.37 7.49 -1.42
C SER A 94 2.41 7.65 0.10
N ARG A 95 2.53 8.92 0.58
CA ARG A 95 2.52 9.23 2.02
C ARG A 95 1.33 8.63 2.79
N GLU A 96 0.22 8.41 2.10
CA GLU A 96 -0.99 7.84 2.71
C GLU A 96 -0.93 6.30 2.78
N LEU A 97 -0.47 5.64 1.72
CA LEU A 97 -0.52 4.18 1.59
C LEU A 97 0.72 3.47 2.13
N LEU A 98 1.89 4.10 2.01
CA LEU A 98 3.16 3.52 2.44
C LEU A 98 3.17 3.07 3.91
N PRO A 99 2.75 3.86 4.91
CA PRO A 99 2.78 3.41 6.30
C PRO A 99 1.90 2.18 6.54
N ILE A 100 0.79 2.08 5.81
CA ILE A 100 -0.10 0.92 5.88
C ILE A 100 0.58 -0.31 5.24
N ASP A 101 1.19 -0.13 4.06
CA ASP A 101 1.90 -1.21 3.35
C ASP A 101 3.05 -1.78 4.20
N LEU A 102 3.84 -0.93 4.84
CA LEU A 102 4.91 -1.34 5.75
C LEU A 102 4.38 -2.10 6.98
N ALA A 103 3.28 -1.63 7.57
CA ALA A 103 2.65 -2.31 8.71
C ALA A 103 2.12 -3.69 8.30
N VAL A 104 1.54 -3.83 7.11
CA VAL A 104 1.09 -5.13 6.58
C VAL A 104 2.29 -6.05 6.31
N ARG A 105 3.41 -5.55 5.78
CA ARG A 105 4.64 -6.32 5.57
C ARG A 105 5.22 -6.83 6.89
N ASP A 106 5.28 -6.00 7.92
CA ASP A 106 5.73 -6.45 9.24
C ASP A 106 4.76 -7.47 9.85
N TRP A 107 3.46 -7.25 9.75
CA TRP A 107 2.45 -8.19 10.24
C TRP A 107 2.54 -9.54 9.51
N SER A 108 2.80 -9.55 8.20
CA SER A 108 2.94 -10.77 7.40
C SER A 108 4.04 -11.72 7.88
N ARG A 109 5.05 -11.21 8.59
CA ARG A 109 6.14 -12.01 9.16
C ARG A 109 5.67 -12.91 10.33
N ARG A 110 4.54 -12.54 10.94
CA ARG A 110 3.99 -13.23 12.15
C ARG A 110 2.64 -13.90 11.89
N ASP A 111 1.98 -13.60 10.76
CA ASP A 111 0.67 -14.15 10.40
C ASP A 111 0.68 -14.74 8.98
N ARG A 112 0.50 -16.06 8.90
CA ARG A 112 0.51 -16.79 7.61
C ARG A 112 -0.63 -16.38 6.67
N SER A 113 -1.77 -15.95 7.19
CA SER A 113 -2.91 -15.52 6.36
C SER A 113 -2.59 -14.18 5.71
N VAL A 114 -2.00 -13.26 6.45
CA VAL A 114 -1.52 -11.97 5.95
C VAL A 114 -0.37 -12.16 4.96
N ALA A 115 0.55 -13.09 5.22
CA ALA A 115 1.64 -13.43 4.31
C ALA A 115 1.12 -13.93 2.95
N ARG A 116 0.09 -14.78 2.94
CA ARG A 116 -0.54 -15.23 1.69
C ARG A 116 -1.21 -14.07 0.94
N ARG A 117 -1.86 -13.15 1.66
CA ARG A 117 -2.49 -11.96 1.09
C ARG A 117 -1.43 -11.03 0.48
N LEU A 118 -0.37 -10.71 1.22
CA LEU A 118 0.74 -9.89 0.73
C LEU A 118 1.37 -10.48 -0.53
N ARG A 119 1.60 -11.79 -0.56
CA ARG A 119 2.12 -12.47 -1.75
C ARG A 119 1.22 -12.27 -2.98
N ARG A 120 -0.11 -12.34 -2.83
CA ARG A 120 -1.04 -12.09 -3.96
C ARG A 120 -0.94 -10.64 -4.44
N VAL A 121 -0.87 -9.69 -3.52
CA VAL A 121 -0.72 -8.27 -3.83
C VAL A 121 0.59 -8.01 -4.57
N ASP A 122 1.72 -8.49 -4.03
CA ASP A 122 3.02 -8.29 -4.64
C ASP A 122 3.11 -8.99 -6.02
N ASN A 123 2.54 -10.18 -6.18
CA ASN A 123 2.47 -10.85 -7.48
C ASN A 123 1.67 -10.05 -8.52
N ARG A 124 0.56 -9.41 -8.14
CA ARG A 124 -0.22 -8.55 -9.05
C ARG A 124 0.57 -7.31 -9.46
N ARG A 125 1.25 -6.65 -8.51
CA ARG A 125 2.12 -5.50 -8.77
C ARG A 125 3.27 -5.88 -9.70
N MET A 126 3.93 -7.03 -9.44
CA MET A 126 4.99 -7.56 -10.30
C MET A 126 4.49 -7.91 -11.70
N ALA A 127 3.31 -8.54 -11.82
CA ALA A 127 2.72 -8.84 -13.13
C ALA A 127 2.48 -7.57 -13.94
N TYR A 128 2.00 -6.52 -13.31
CA TYR A 128 1.82 -5.21 -13.95
C TYR A 128 3.14 -4.59 -14.41
N LEU A 129 4.18 -4.62 -13.55
CA LEU A 129 5.51 -4.15 -13.93
C LEU A 129 6.08 -4.92 -15.13
N ARG A 130 5.94 -6.26 -15.14
CA ARG A 130 6.37 -7.10 -16.28
C ARG A 130 5.69 -6.68 -17.58
N THR A 131 4.39 -6.38 -17.53
CA THR A 131 3.65 -5.92 -18.72
C THR A 131 4.22 -4.59 -19.23
N LEU A 132 4.47 -3.63 -18.36
CA LEU A 132 4.99 -2.32 -18.75
C LEU A 132 6.45 -2.38 -19.22
N ILE A 133 7.29 -3.12 -18.50
CA ILE A 133 8.71 -3.26 -18.83
C ILE A 133 8.89 -4.11 -20.08
N GLY A 134 8.07 -5.14 -20.28
CA GLY A 134 8.07 -5.96 -21.51
C GLY A 134 7.72 -5.17 -22.78
N ALA A 135 6.96 -4.07 -22.65
CA ALA A 135 6.72 -3.16 -23.75
C ALA A 135 7.95 -2.29 -24.12
N LEU A 136 8.93 -2.19 -23.22
CA LEU A 136 10.18 -1.44 -23.44
C LEU A 136 11.35 -2.35 -23.81
N HIS A 137 11.37 -3.54 -23.22
CA HIS A 137 12.45 -4.53 -23.32
C HIS A 137 11.83 -5.90 -23.60
N PRO A 138 11.94 -6.45 -24.80
CA PRO A 138 11.26 -7.70 -25.17
C PRO A 138 11.91 -8.97 -24.60
N GLU A 139 13.18 -8.91 -24.16
CA GLU A 139 13.92 -10.05 -23.65
C GLU A 139 13.39 -10.48 -22.26
N ALA A 140 12.97 -11.74 -22.13
CA ALA A 140 12.30 -12.23 -20.93
C ALA A 140 13.13 -12.08 -19.64
N ASP A 141 14.42 -12.36 -19.70
CA ASP A 141 15.32 -12.22 -18.55
C ASP A 141 15.48 -10.76 -18.13
N ASP A 142 15.53 -9.85 -19.09
CA ASP A 142 15.61 -8.41 -18.86
C ASP A 142 14.31 -7.87 -18.20
N VAL A 143 13.15 -8.34 -18.69
CA VAL A 143 11.84 -8.02 -18.10
C VAL A 143 11.77 -8.43 -16.63
N GLU A 144 12.16 -9.65 -16.31
CA GLU A 144 12.12 -10.17 -14.93
C GLU A 144 13.08 -9.42 -14.01
N ALA A 145 14.34 -9.25 -14.47
CA ALA A 145 15.37 -8.56 -13.70
C ALA A 145 14.99 -7.10 -13.43
N ARG A 146 14.58 -6.35 -14.44
CA ARG A 146 14.18 -4.94 -14.31
C ARG A 146 12.90 -4.79 -13.46
N SER A 147 11.94 -5.70 -13.59
CA SER A 147 10.72 -5.68 -12.76
C SER A 147 11.05 -5.88 -11.29
N LEU A 148 11.93 -6.82 -10.96
CA LEU A 148 12.40 -7.04 -9.60
C LEU A 148 13.17 -5.83 -9.07
N LEU A 149 14.06 -5.26 -9.87
CA LEU A 149 14.85 -4.08 -9.49
C LEU A 149 13.95 -2.86 -9.25
N ALA A 150 12.96 -2.60 -10.13
CA ALA A 150 12.01 -1.49 -9.97
C ALA A 150 11.21 -1.63 -8.68
N PHE A 151 10.70 -2.84 -8.41
CA PHE A 151 9.93 -3.13 -7.22
C PHE A 151 10.78 -3.04 -5.94
N SER A 152 12.00 -3.58 -5.99
CA SER A 152 12.97 -3.52 -4.88
C SER A 152 13.39 -2.08 -4.57
N LEU A 153 13.63 -1.26 -5.59
CA LEU A 153 13.97 0.15 -5.43
C LEU A 153 12.84 0.92 -4.74
N ALA A 154 11.60 0.71 -5.19
CA ALA A 154 10.44 1.39 -4.62
C ALA A 154 10.19 1.06 -3.15
N ILE A 155 10.42 -0.20 -2.73
CA ILE A 155 10.30 -0.61 -1.32
C ILE A 155 11.58 -0.29 -0.55
N GLY A 156 12.74 -0.61 -1.09
CA GLY A 156 14.04 -0.51 -0.42
C GLY A 156 14.41 0.92 -0.05
N ASP A 157 13.97 1.89 -0.85
CA ASP A 157 14.17 3.31 -0.56
C ASP A 157 13.72 3.71 0.85
N HIS A 158 12.67 3.10 1.35
CA HIS A 158 12.13 3.40 2.67
C HIS A 158 12.90 2.79 3.85
N PHE A 159 13.84 1.90 3.57
CA PHE A 159 14.69 1.23 4.56
C PHE A 159 16.16 1.69 4.52
N ILE A 160 16.56 2.40 3.47
CA ILE A 160 17.92 2.89 3.32
C ILE A 160 18.06 4.24 4.01
N ALA A 161 18.94 4.33 5.01
CA ALA A 161 19.22 5.56 5.76
C ALA A 161 20.46 6.32 5.24
N ALA A 162 21.11 5.83 4.18
CA ALA A 162 22.33 6.42 3.63
C ALA A 162 22.08 7.81 3.03
N GLU A 163 23.05 8.68 3.15
CA GLU A 163 23.15 9.98 2.47
C GLU A 163 23.68 9.79 1.03
N HIS A 164 23.43 10.76 0.16
CA HIS A 164 23.71 10.66 -1.27
C HIS A 164 24.68 11.74 -1.78
N ASP A 165 25.75 12.01 -1.03
CA ASP A 165 26.85 12.87 -1.45
C ASP A 165 26.40 14.20 -2.11
N GLY A 166 25.67 15.00 -1.34
CA GLY A 166 25.15 16.30 -1.76
C GLY A 166 23.90 16.29 -2.66
N ARG A 167 23.37 15.10 -2.99
CA ARG A 167 22.13 14.97 -3.76
C ARG A 167 20.95 14.63 -2.85
N SER A 168 19.77 15.09 -3.22
CA SER A 168 18.55 14.63 -2.55
C SER A 168 18.23 13.18 -2.92
N ARG A 169 17.59 12.47 -2.01
CA ARG A 169 17.08 11.12 -2.26
C ARG A 169 16.19 11.05 -3.51
N ALA A 170 15.33 12.04 -3.71
CA ALA A 170 14.46 12.10 -4.88
C ALA A 170 15.25 12.18 -6.20
N GLU A 171 16.33 12.97 -6.25
CA GLU A 171 17.20 13.03 -7.43
C GLU A 171 17.89 11.69 -7.72
N VAL A 172 18.36 11.00 -6.67
CA VAL A 172 19.03 9.70 -6.84
C VAL A 172 18.04 8.62 -7.28
N LEU A 173 16.82 8.60 -6.72
CA LEU A 173 15.77 7.71 -7.17
C LEU A 173 15.40 7.93 -8.64
N GLU A 174 15.27 9.19 -9.06
CA GLU A 174 14.99 9.52 -10.45
C GLU A 174 16.13 9.06 -11.38
N LEU A 175 17.38 9.23 -10.97
CA LEU A 175 18.54 8.70 -11.70
C LEU A 175 18.49 7.18 -11.80
N ALA A 176 18.22 6.47 -10.69
CA ALA A 176 18.14 5.02 -10.66
C ALA A 176 17.02 4.50 -11.57
N MET A 177 15.84 5.12 -11.50
CA MET A 177 14.70 4.75 -12.36
C MET A 177 15.01 5.00 -13.85
N ARG A 178 15.65 6.10 -14.21
CA ARG A 178 16.06 6.35 -15.59
C ARG A 178 17.03 5.29 -16.10
N ARG A 179 18.02 4.91 -15.30
CA ARG A 179 18.98 3.83 -15.66
C ARG A 179 18.31 2.48 -15.82
N LEU A 180 17.32 2.21 -14.98
CA LEU A 180 16.59 0.95 -14.99
C LEU A 180 15.67 0.83 -16.22
N LEU A 181 15.09 1.94 -16.66
CA LEU A 181 14.14 1.98 -17.76
C LEU A 181 14.75 2.42 -19.12
N SER A 182 16.08 2.65 -19.15
CA SER A 182 16.82 2.98 -20.39
C SER A 182 16.94 1.81 -21.33
#